data_53a51ad92c714f6fcca39290bc55528a
#
_entry.id   53a51ad92c714f6fcca39290bc55528a
#
_cell.length_a   1.000
_cell.length_b   1.000
_cell.length_c   1.000
_cell.angle_alpha   90.00
_cell.angle_beta   90.00
_cell.angle_gamma   90.00
#
_symmetry.space_group_name_H-M   'P 1'
#
loop_
_entity.id
_entity.type
_entity.pdbx_description
1 polymer ?
#
loop_
_entity_poly.entity_id
_entity_poly.type
_entity_poly.pdbx_seq_one_letter_code
_entity_poly.pdbx_strand_id
1 'polypeptide(L)'
;MTVATRILALDLGKKRIGLAISDELGITAQGLETMERKGRREDIETLRRLAAVRGVTRFLIGDPLHMSGAASRQGAYTREFASELERKTGLPVVFRDERWTSRAAERTIRGAGVPNHARKATIDRLSAVILLQSYLDSLML
;
A
#
# COMPACT_ATOMS: atom_id res chain seq x y z
N MET A 1 18.13 -19.59 -11.66
CA MET A 1 17.37 -19.52 -10.41
C MET A 1 16.57 -18.23 -10.35
N THR A 2 15.25 -18.37 -10.23
CA THR A 2 14.38 -17.18 -10.21
C THR A 2 14.39 -16.60 -8.79
N VAL A 3 14.74 -15.33 -8.68
CA VAL A 3 14.64 -14.64 -7.40
C VAL A 3 13.15 -14.39 -7.13
N ALA A 4 12.67 -14.81 -5.97
CA ALA A 4 11.28 -14.57 -5.58
C ALA A 4 11.02 -13.07 -5.54
N THR A 5 9.98 -12.61 -6.25
CA THR A 5 9.58 -11.20 -6.24
C THR A 5 8.46 -11.04 -5.22
N ARG A 6 8.71 -10.26 -4.18
CA ARG A 6 7.73 -9.99 -3.15
C ARG A 6 7.49 -8.50 -3.08
N ILE A 7 6.23 -8.12 -3.20
CA ILE A 7 5.84 -6.72 -3.29
C ILE A 7 5.08 -6.35 -2.02
N LEU A 8 5.46 -5.24 -1.41
CA LEU A 8 4.75 -4.66 -0.28
C LEU A 8 4.01 -3.43 -0.77
N ALA A 9 2.68 -3.46 -0.68
CA ALA A 9 1.83 -2.36 -1.08
C ALA A 9 1.47 -1.50 0.12
N LEU A 10 1.49 -0.20 -0.11
CA LEU A 10 1.17 0.81 0.90
C LEU A 10 0.02 1.69 0.44
N ASP A 11 -0.99 1.82 1.29
CA ASP A 11 -2.02 2.82 1.15
C ASP A 11 -1.74 3.90 2.19
N LEU A 12 -1.16 5.02 1.74
CA LEU A 12 -0.71 6.09 2.63
C LEU A 12 -1.87 6.96 3.10
N GLY A 13 -2.34 6.70 4.31
CA GLY A 13 -3.33 7.56 4.96
C GLY A 13 -2.68 8.60 5.84
N LYS A 14 -3.48 9.53 6.35
CA LYS A 14 -3.00 10.58 7.25
C LYS A 14 -2.62 10.03 8.62
N LYS A 15 -3.38 9.07 9.12
CA LYS A 15 -3.19 8.49 10.45
C LYS A 15 -2.63 7.07 10.40
N ARG A 16 -2.84 6.36 9.31
CA ARG A 16 -2.45 4.95 9.17
C ARG A 16 -1.94 4.66 7.78
N ILE A 17 -1.13 3.63 7.70
CA ILE A 17 -0.70 3.07 6.43
C ILE A 17 -1.29 1.66 6.33
N GLY A 18 -2.14 1.45 5.33
CA GLY A 18 -2.65 0.12 5.01
C GLY A 18 -1.55 -0.67 4.30
N LEU A 19 -1.39 -1.93 4.67
CA LEU A 19 -0.32 -2.77 4.15
C LEU A 19 -0.85 -4.07 3.58
N ALA A 20 -0.30 -4.47 2.46
CA ALA A 20 -0.54 -5.79 1.88
C ALA A 20 0.75 -6.31 1.26
N ILE A 21 0.93 -7.62 1.29
CA ILE A 21 2.14 -8.24 0.76
C ILE A 21 1.76 -9.33 -0.24
N SER A 22 2.52 -9.46 -1.31
CA SER A 22 2.31 -10.55 -2.25
C SER A 22 2.96 -11.83 -1.75
N ASP A 23 2.44 -12.97 -2.22
CA ASP A 23 3.09 -14.25 -1.98
C ASP A 23 4.41 -14.31 -2.78
N GLU A 24 5.20 -15.34 -2.55
CA GLU A 24 6.49 -15.51 -3.21
C GLU A 24 6.36 -15.67 -4.73
N LEU A 25 5.22 -16.15 -5.19
CA LEU A 25 4.95 -16.34 -6.62
C LEU A 25 4.42 -15.08 -7.30
N GLY A 26 4.07 -14.06 -6.52
CA GLY A 26 3.52 -12.83 -7.08
C GLY A 26 2.10 -12.99 -7.65
N ILE A 27 1.31 -13.91 -7.12
CA ILE A 27 -0.03 -14.21 -7.62
C ILE A 27 -1.11 -13.58 -6.75
N THR A 28 -0.98 -13.69 -5.42
CA THR A 28 -2.02 -13.25 -4.49
C THR A 28 -1.52 -12.18 -3.53
N ALA A 29 -2.43 -11.30 -3.15
CA ALA A 29 -2.19 -10.25 -2.16
C ALA A 29 -2.79 -10.66 -0.82
N GLN A 30 -2.03 -10.48 0.25
CA GLN A 30 -2.48 -10.73 1.62
C GLN A 30 -2.37 -9.47 2.44
N GLY A 31 -3.42 -9.14 3.20
CA GLY A 31 -3.41 -7.99 4.08
C GLY A 31 -2.51 -8.22 5.28
N LEU A 32 -1.76 -7.20 5.65
CA LEU A 32 -1.00 -7.18 6.88
C LEU A 32 -1.67 -6.24 7.87
N GLU A 33 -1.24 -6.29 9.13
CA GLU A 33 -1.74 -5.38 10.14
C GLU A 33 -1.49 -3.94 9.73
N THR A 34 -2.53 -3.10 9.82
CA THR A 34 -2.43 -1.69 9.49
C THR A 34 -1.48 -1.00 10.47
N MET A 35 -0.61 -0.16 9.93
CA MET A 35 0.42 0.52 10.67
C MET A 35 -0.03 1.91 11.07
N GLU A 36 0.06 2.27 12.34
CA GLU A 36 -0.22 3.63 12.77
C GLU A 36 0.96 4.54 12.48
N ARG A 37 0.67 5.76 12.04
CA ARG A 37 1.71 6.72 11.69
C ARG A 37 2.32 7.35 12.92
N LYS A 38 3.65 7.38 12.94
CA LYS A 38 4.44 7.99 14.02
C LYS A 38 5.34 9.11 13.52
N GLY A 39 5.31 9.36 12.21
CA GLY A 39 6.16 10.33 11.56
C GLY A 39 6.89 9.69 10.39
N ARG A 40 7.14 10.48 9.34
CA ARG A 40 7.70 9.95 8.10
C ARG A 40 8.99 9.15 8.30
N ARG A 41 9.92 9.69 9.07
CA ARG A 41 11.21 9.05 9.30
C ARG A 41 11.08 7.71 10.00
N GLU A 42 10.28 7.66 11.05
CA GLU A 42 10.08 6.45 11.83
C GLU A 42 9.28 5.42 11.04
N ASP A 43 8.28 5.88 10.29
CA ASP A 43 7.46 5.01 9.45
C ASP A 43 8.32 4.34 8.36
N ILE A 44 9.20 5.09 7.74
CA ILE A 44 10.11 4.55 6.71
C ILE A 44 11.06 3.52 7.32
N GLU A 45 11.56 3.77 8.51
CA GLU A 45 12.43 2.80 9.18
C GLU A 45 11.68 1.51 9.52
N THR A 46 10.43 1.62 9.96
CA THR A 46 9.58 0.45 10.21
C THR A 46 9.35 -0.34 8.93
N LEU A 47 9.08 0.34 7.83
CA LEU A 47 8.88 -0.30 6.52
C LEU A 47 10.17 -0.97 6.03
N ARG A 48 11.31 -0.34 6.25
CA ARG A 48 12.61 -0.92 5.89
C ARG A 48 12.84 -2.24 6.61
N ARG A 49 12.57 -2.28 7.92
CA ARG A 49 12.71 -3.51 8.71
C ARG A 49 11.73 -4.58 8.26
N LEU A 50 10.49 -4.20 8.02
CA LEU A 50 9.46 -5.12 7.54
C LEU A 50 9.87 -5.72 6.20
N ALA A 51 10.36 -4.90 5.29
CA ALA A 51 10.82 -5.37 4.00
C ALA A 51 11.97 -6.37 4.12
N ALA A 52 12.93 -6.09 5.01
CA ALA A 52 14.05 -7.00 5.23
C ALA A 52 13.60 -8.34 5.80
N VAL A 53 12.70 -8.32 6.78
CA VAL A 53 12.20 -9.54 7.43
C VAL A 53 11.36 -10.37 6.47
N ARG A 54 10.57 -9.74 5.62
CA ARG A 54 9.63 -10.41 4.73
C ARG A 54 10.20 -10.71 3.34
N GLY A 55 11.44 -10.32 3.08
CA GLY A 55 12.04 -10.55 1.76
C GLY A 55 11.41 -9.72 0.65
N VAL A 56 10.97 -8.52 0.96
CA VAL A 56 10.35 -7.61 -0.01
C VAL A 56 11.41 -7.11 -0.99
N THR A 57 11.08 -7.12 -2.27
CA THR A 57 11.97 -6.66 -3.34
C THR A 57 11.49 -5.39 -4.02
N ARG A 58 10.25 -4.97 -3.76
CA ARG A 58 9.64 -3.81 -4.41
C ARG A 58 8.52 -3.28 -3.54
N PHE A 59 8.33 -1.95 -3.54
CA PHE A 59 7.18 -1.31 -2.93
C PHE A 59 6.19 -0.86 -4.00
N LEU A 60 4.91 -0.92 -3.68
CA LEU A 60 3.85 -0.37 -4.50
C LEU A 60 3.09 0.65 -3.66
N ILE A 61 2.93 1.86 -4.17
CA ILE A 61 2.19 2.91 -3.46
C ILE A 61 1.02 3.38 -4.32
N GLY A 62 -0.14 3.51 -3.71
CA GLY A 62 -1.30 4.08 -4.37
C GLY A 62 -1.07 5.57 -4.63
N ASP A 63 -1.33 6.00 -5.84
CA ASP A 63 -1.10 7.38 -6.27
C ASP A 63 -2.43 8.14 -6.35
N PRO A 64 -2.61 9.20 -5.54
CA PRO A 64 -3.84 9.99 -5.56
C PRO A 64 -3.89 11.05 -6.67
N LEU A 65 -3.11 10.91 -7.72
CA LEU A 65 -2.96 11.92 -8.79
C LEU A 65 -4.28 12.38 -9.42
N HIS A 66 -5.27 11.50 -9.46
CA HIS A 66 -6.54 11.78 -10.15
C HIS A 66 -7.64 12.25 -9.22
N MET A 67 -7.34 12.45 -7.96
CA MET A 67 -8.27 13.06 -7.03
C MET A 67 -8.13 14.58 -7.14
N SER A 68 -9.19 15.33 -7.11
CA SER A 68 -9.33 16.77 -7.35
C SER A 68 -8.12 17.67 -7.02
N GLY A 69 -8.21 18.98 -7.23
CA GLY A 69 -7.10 19.92 -7.01
C GLY A 69 -6.39 19.81 -5.66
N ALA A 70 -7.07 19.36 -4.61
CA ALA A 70 -6.46 19.12 -3.31
C ALA A 70 -5.47 17.94 -3.36
N ALA A 71 -5.58 17.11 -4.35
CA ALA A 71 -4.71 15.95 -4.55
C ALA A 71 -3.26 16.33 -4.83
N SER A 72 -3.00 17.53 -5.28
CA SER A 72 -1.64 17.96 -5.57
C SER A 72 -0.74 17.94 -4.33
N ARG A 73 -1.27 18.29 -3.16
CA ARG A 73 -0.52 18.22 -1.90
C ARG A 73 -0.29 16.77 -1.48
N GLN A 74 -1.33 15.96 -1.56
CA GLN A 74 -1.23 14.55 -1.22
C GLN A 74 -0.30 13.84 -2.19
N GLY A 75 -0.39 14.14 -3.47
CA GLY A 75 0.49 13.59 -4.48
C GLY A 75 1.95 13.96 -4.25
N ALA A 76 2.21 15.23 -3.94
CA ALA A 76 3.57 15.71 -3.64
C ALA A 76 4.13 14.99 -2.41
N TYR A 77 3.34 14.89 -1.34
CA TYR A 77 3.74 14.18 -0.14
C TYR A 77 4.03 12.70 -0.42
N THR A 78 3.17 12.06 -1.21
CA THR A 78 3.34 10.65 -1.57
C THR A 78 4.62 10.42 -2.34
N ARG A 79 4.95 11.31 -3.28
CA ARG A 79 6.19 11.21 -4.04
C ARG A 79 7.43 11.44 -3.18
N GLU A 80 7.38 12.39 -2.25
CA GLU A 80 8.48 12.62 -1.31
C GLU A 80 8.69 11.42 -0.40
N PHE A 81 7.59 10.85 0.09
CA PHE A 81 7.65 9.65 0.91
C PHE A 81 8.28 8.49 0.13
N ALA A 82 7.81 8.26 -1.10
CA ALA A 82 8.32 7.21 -1.96
C ALA A 82 9.81 7.38 -2.26
N SER A 83 10.23 8.60 -2.54
CA SER A 83 11.62 8.91 -2.85
C SER A 83 12.53 8.60 -1.65
N GLU A 84 12.11 8.98 -0.45
CA GLU A 84 12.85 8.70 0.77
C GLU A 84 12.87 7.21 1.08
N LEU A 85 11.75 6.54 0.90
CA LEU A 85 11.64 5.09 1.09
C LEU A 85 12.60 4.34 0.16
N GLU A 86 12.61 4.71 -1.11
CA GLU A 86 13.53 4.11 -2.09
C GLU A 86 14.98 4.35 -1.72
N ARG A 87 15.32 5.56 -1.31
CA ARG A 87 16.68 5.91 -0.92
C ARG A 87 17.12 5.14 0.32
N LYS A 88 16.26 5.00 1.31
CA LYS A 88 16.59 4.34 2.58
C LYS A 88 16.63 2.83 2.49
N THR A 89 15.85 2.25 1.60
CA THR A 89 15.77 0.78 1.47
C THR A 89 16.59 0.24 0.31
N GLY A 90 16.88 1.05 -0.68
CA GLY A 90 17.50 0.59 -1.92
C GLY A 90 16.57 -0.21 -2.81
N LEU A 91 15.28 -0.25 -2.49
CA LEU A 91 14.29 -1.01 -3.25
C LEU A 91 13.46 -0.07 -4.12
N PRO A 92 13.09 -0.51 -5.34
CA PRO A 92 12.29 0.33 -6.22
C PRO A 92 10.88 0.54 -5.68
N VAL A 93 10.33 1.70 -5.96
CA VAL A 93 8.95 2.05 -5.62
C VAL A 93 8.19 2.30 -6.91
N VAL A 94 7.07 1.61 -7.10
CA VAL A 94 6.16 1.84 -8.22
C VAL A 94 4.87 2.44 -7.71
N PHE A 95 4.21 3.21 -8.57
CA PHE A 95 2.94 3.85 -8.27
C PHE A 95 1.82 3.21 -9.08
N ARG A 96 0.62 3.20 -8.50
CA ARG A 96 -0.57 2.78 -9.20
C ARG A 96 -1.72 3.68 -8.78
N ASP A 97 -2.57 4.03 -9.74
CA ASP A 97 -3.76 4.84 -9.47
C ASP A 97 -4.70 4.11 -8.53
N GLU A 98 -4.97 4.72 -7.37
CA GLU A 98 -5.85 4.14 -6.35
C GLU A 98 -7.28 4.69 -6.39
N ARG A 99 -7.63 5.48 -7.41
CA ARG A 99 -8.92 6.17 -7.49
C ARG A 99 -10.13 5.28 -7.21
N TRP A 100 -10.12 4.04 -7.65
CA TRP A 100 -11.23 3.11 -7.50
C TRP A 100 -11.10 2.16 -6.31
N THR A 101 -9.91 2.09 -5.71
CA THR A 101 -9.59 1.12 -4.66
C THR A 101 -10.41 1.34 -3.40
N SER A 102 -10.48 2.59 -2.93
CA SER A 102 -11.22 2.92 -1.72
C SER A 102 -12.72 2.68 -1.88
N ARG A 103 -13.27 2.97 -3.06
CA ARG A 103 -14.69 2.71 -3.33
C ARG A 103 -15.01 1.22 -3.32
N ALA A 104 -14.15 0.42 -3.90
CA ALA A 104 -14.31 -1.03 -3.91
C ALA A 104 -14.21 -1.58 -2.49
N ALA A 105 -13.27 -1.09 -1.69
CA ALA A 105 -13.10 -1.49 -0.31
C ALA A 105 -14.34 -1.13 0.52
N GLU A 106 -14.87 0.08 0.36
CA GLU A 106 -16.07 0.52 1.06
C GLU A 106 -17.28 -0.35 0.75
N ARG A 107 -17.48 -0.69 -0.52
CA ARG A 107 -18.58 -1.56 -0.93
C ARG A 107 -18.48 -2.94 -0.29
N THR A 108 -17.28 -3.49 -0.26
CA THR A 108 -17.03 -4.81 0.33
C THR A 108 -17.32 -4.79 1.83
N ILE A 109 -16.88 -3.75 2.52
CA ILE A 109 -17.07 -3.62 3.97
C ILE A 109 -18.53 -3.42 4.33
N ARG A 110 -19.29 -2.66 3.56
CA ARG A 110 -20.73 -2.51 3.78
C ARG A 110 -21.45 -3.85 3.71
N GLY A 111 -21.09 -4.68 2.73
CA GLY A 111 -21.65 -6.01 2.59
C GLY A 111 -21.27 -6.96 3.70
N ALA A 112 -20.11 -6.74 4.35
CA ALA A 112 -19.60 -7.61 5.40
C ALA A 112 -20.13 -7.27 6.80
N GLY A 113 -20.84 -6.14 6.97
CA GLY A 113 -21.41 -5.75 8.26
C GLY A 113 -20.38 -5.34 9.31
N VAL A 114 -19.26 -4.78 8.89
CA VAL A 114 -18.18 -4.35 9.79
C VAL A 114 -18.66 -3.17 10.66
N PRO A 115 -18.44 -3.21 11.99
CA PRO A 115 -18.80 -2.09 12.87
C PRO A 115 -18.10 -0.79 12.50
N ASN A 116 -18.79 0.35 12.72
CA ASN A 116 -18.26 1.66 12.35
C ASN A 116 -16.88 1.95 12.92
N HIS A 117 -16.62 1.58 14.17
CA HIS A 117 -15.36 1.86 14.84
C HIS A 117 -14.18 1.09 14.22
N ALA A 118 -14.44 -0.01 13.54
CA ALA A 118 -13.42 -0.83 12.90
C ALA A 118 -13.29 -0.55 11.40
N ARG A 119 -14.22 0.19 10.81
CA ARG A 119 -14.29 0.38 9.36
C ARG A 119 -13.04 1.01 8.75
N LYS A 120 -12.51 2.03 9.41
CA LYS A 120 -11.39 2.78 8.84
C LYS A 120 -10.13 1.93 8.70
N ALA A 121 -9.75 1.21 9.75
CA ALA A 121 -8.60 0.32 9.71
C ALA A 121 -8.80 -0.81 8.72
N THR A 122 -10.02 -1.34 8.65
CA THR A 122 -10.38 -2.40 7.71
C THR A 122 -10.36 -1.90 6.27
N ILE A 123 -10.84 -0.68 6.03
CA ILE A 123 -10.80 -0.05 4.71
C ILE A 123 -9.35 0.14 4.26
N ASP A 124 -8.48 0.63 5.14
CA ASP A 124 -7.08 0.85 4.81
C ASP A 124 -6.38 -0.46 4.42
N ARG A 125 -6.62 -1.52 5.20
CA ARG A 125 -6.06 -2.84 4.88
C ARG A 125 -6.60 -3.38 3.56
N LEU A 126 -7.92 -3.32 3.38
CA LEU A 126 -8.57 -3.84 2.19
C LEU A 126 -8.18 -3.02 0.95
N SER A 127 -8.02 -1.71 1.10
CA SER A 127 -7.55 -0.86 0.00
C SER A 127 -6.16 -1.28 -0.47
N ALA A 128 -5.26 -1.58 0.47
CA ALA A 128 -3.92 -2.06 0.13
C ALA A 128 -3.97 -3.41 -0.58
N VAL A 129 -4.83 -4.33 -0.12
CA VAL A 129 -5.02 -5.64 -0.75
C VAL A 129 -5.54 -5.49 -2.19
N ILE A 130 -6.57 -4.67 -2.38
CA ILE A 130 -7.16 -4.44 -3.70
C ILE A 130 -6.15 -3.79 -4.64
N LEU A 131 -5.41 -2.79 -4.14
CA LEU A 131 -4.36 -2.12 -4.88
C LEU A 131 -3.31 -3.12 -5.37
N LEU A 132 -2.83 -3.95 -4.46
CA LEU A 132 -1.81 -4.92 -4.79
C LEU A 132 -2.31 -6.00 -5.75
N GLN A 133 -3.51 -6.54 -5.49
CA GLN A 133 -4.07 -7.58 -6.36
C GLN A 133 -4.31 -7.04 -7.77
N SER A 134 -4.80 -5.81 -7.89
CA SER A 134 -4.97 -5.15 -9.18
C SER A 134 -3.65 -5.03 -9.94
N TYR A 135 -2.59 -4.69 -9.22
CA TYR A 135 -1.26 -4.59 -9.81
C TYR A 135 -0.74 -5.96 -10.27
N LEU A 136 -0.86 -6.97 -9.41
CA LEU A 136 -0.42 -8.32 -9.73
C LEU A 136 -1.16 -8.87 -10.95
N ASP A 137 -2.47 -8.67 -11.01
CA ASP A 137 -3.28 -9.12 -12.13
C ASP A 137 -2.86 -8.44 -13.44
N SER A 138 -2.47 -7.17 -13.37
CA SER A 138 -2.00 -6.44 -14.55
C SER A 138 -0.70 -7.00 -15.12
N LEU A 139 0.12 -7.61 -14.28
CA LEU A 139 1.38 -8.22 -14.71
C LEU A 139 1.18 -9.57 -15.41
N MET A 140 0.01 -10.17 -15.23
CA MET A 140 -0.33 -11.47 -15.80
C MET A 140 -0.91 -11.38 -17.23
N LEU A 141 -1.15 -10.20 -17.73
CA LEU A 141 -1.75 -9.99 -19.05
C LEU A 141 -0.73 -10.04 -20.19
#